data_149f21b5ec5ff9055bceb2acf0164dbe
#
_entry.id   149f21b5ec5ff9055bceb2acf0164dbe
#
_cell.length_a   1.000
_cell.length_b   1.000
_cell.length_c   1.000
_cell.angle_alpha   90.00
_cell.angle_beta   90.00
_cell.angle_gamma   90.00
#
_symmetry.space_group_name_H-M   'P 1'
#
loop_
_entity.id
_entity.type
_entity.pdbx_description
1 polymer ?
#
loop_
_entity_poly.entity_id
_entity_poly.type
_entity_poly.pdbx_seq_one_letter_code
_entity_poly.pdbx_strand_id
1 'polypeptide(L)'
;TNIIAGLAVGMKSTFLSVILFSAAIFSAYELAGFYGVAISASAMMATTAMQLAIDAFGPIADNAGGVAEMSELEPEVRERTDILDSVGNTTAAVGKGFAIASAALTALALFAAYVTFTGIDGINIFKADVLAMLFVGGMIPVVFSALAMQSVGKAAMEMVEEVRRQFREIPGILEGKGKPEYAKCVDISTKAALKEMVLPGILTIVTPILVGLFFGAEPLGGYMAGVCVSGVMWAIFQNNSGGAWDNAKKSFEAGVEINGKMEFKGSEAHKAAVTGDTVGDPFKDTSGPSMNILIKLTCLVALVIAPILGDHDDIKISVSEKIEKNIKLKIEKESDLVHIYRFEEQ
;
A
#
# COMPACT_ATOMS: atom_id res chain seq x y z
N THR A 1 -12.59 -16.61 -17.63
CA THR A 1 -12.64 -17.29 -16.31
C THR A 1 -11.39 -17.01 -15.48
N ASN A 2 -10.21 -16.86 -16.10
CA ASN A 2 -8.96 -16.55 -15.40
C ASN A 2 -9.02 -15.22 -14.65
N ILE A 3 -9.59 -14.18 -15.27
CA ILE A 3 -9.79 -12.88 -14.60
C ILE A 3 -10.65 -13.05 -13.35
N ILE A 4 -11.79 -13.76 -13.46
CA ILE A 4 -12.69 -13.99 -12.33
C ILE A 4 -11.96 -14.78 -11.21
N ALA A 5 -11.19 -15.79 -11.57
CA ALA A 5 -10.44 -16.60 -10.62
C ALA A 5 -9.42 -15.76 -9.83
N GLY A 6 -8.63 -14.93 -10.51
CA GLY A 6 -7.65 -14.06 -9.86
C GLY A 6 -8.27 -13.01 -8.95
N LEU A 7 -9.40 -12.40 -9.35
CA LEU A 7 -10.17 -11.52 -8.49
C LEU A 7 -10.65 -12.24 -7.22
N ALA A 8 -11.20 -13.45 -7.38
CA ALA A 8 -11.69 -14.24 -6.26
C ALA A 8 -10.55 -14.64 -5.29
N VAL A 9 -9.39 -15.04 -5.82
CA VAL A 9 -8.19 -15.37 -5.02
C VAL A 9 -7.74 -14.13 -4.23
N GLY A 10 -7.63 -12.97 -4.88
CA GLY A 10 -7.23 -11.74 -4.22
C GLY A 10 -8.22 -11.32 -3.13
N MET A 11 -9.52 -11.35 -3.39
CA MET A 11 -10.54 -11.05 -2.37
C MET A 11 -10.44 -12.02 -1.19
N LYS A 12 -10.31 -13.32 -1.44
CA LYS A 12 -10.20 -14.35 -0.40
C LYS A 12 -8.93 -14.17 0.44
N SER A 13 -7.84 -13.70 -0.15
CA SER A 13 -6.56 -13.50 0.53
C SER A 13 -6.61 -12.40 1.60
N THR A 14 -7.57 -11.48 1.54
CA THR A 14 -7.74 -10.43 2.56
C THR A 14 -8.17 -11.00 3.90
N PHE A 15 -8.89 -12.12 3.91
CA PHE A 15 -9.52 -12.68 5.11
C PHE A 15 -8.51 -12.98 6.23
N LEU A 16 -7.54 -13.85 5.96
CA LEU A 16 -6.56 -14.24 6.99
C LEU A 16 -5.63 -13.08 7.33
N SER A 17 -5.21 -12.30 6.35
CA SER A 17 -4.34 -11.15 6.55
C SER A 17 -4.97 -10.11 7.48
N VAL A 18 -6.25 -9.80 7.30
CA VAL A 18 -6.98 -8.84 8.14
C VAL A 18 -7.17 -9.38 9.55
N ILE A 19 -7.48 -10.66 9.73
CA ILE A 19 -7.61 -11.28 11.05
C ILE A 19 -6.28 -11.20 11.82
N LEU A 20 -5.18 -11.63 11.21
CA LEU A 20 -3.86 -11.61 11.84
C LEU A 20 -3.41 -10.19 12.19
N PHE A 21 -3.66 -9.25 11.28
CA PHE A 21 -3.36 -7.85 11.49
C PHE A 21 -4.19 -7.25 12.64
N SER A 22 -5.50 -7.53 12.68
CA SER A 22 -6.39 -7.08 13.76
C SER A 22 -5.99 -7.67 15.12
N ALA A 23 -5.62 -8.94 15.14
CA ALA A 23 -5.12 -9.59 16.35
C ALA A 23 -3.81 -8.96 16.85
N ALA A 24 -2.90 -8.62 15.93
CA ALA A 24 -1.64 -7.94 16.27
C ALA A 24 -1.89 -6.54 16.86
N ILE A 25 -2.78 -5.75 16.25
CA ILE A 25 -3.17 -4.43 16.77
C ILE A 25 -3.78 -4.56 18.16
N PHE A 26 -4.76 -5.45 18.33
CA PHE A 26 -5.45 -5.66 19.59
C PHE A 26 -4.46 -6.06 20.68
N SER A 27 -3.60 -7.05 20.42
CA SER A 27 -2.62 -7.51 21.40
C SER A 27 -1.60 -6.42 21.77
N ALA A 28 -1.11 -5.66 20.79
CA ALA A 28 -0.17 -4.58 21.05
C ALA A 28 -0.81 -3.45 21.88
N TYR A 29 -2.07 -3.14 21.61
CA TYR A 29 -2.82 -2.16 22.38
C TYR A 29 -3.11 -2.59 23.82
N GLU A 30 -3.54 -3.84 24.03
CA GLU A 30 -3.79 -4.39 25.38
C GLU A 30 -2.52 -4.41 26.22
N LEU A 31 -1.35 -4.68 25.63
CA LEU A 31 -0.08 -4.75 26.35
C LEU A 31 0.48 -3.36 26.72
N ALA A 32 0.36 -2.37 25.87
CA ALA A 32 1.00 -1.07 26.07
C ALA A 32 0.27 0.13 25.40
N GLY A 33 -1.03 0.02 25.15
CA GLY A 33 -1.84 1.09 24.55
C GLY A 33 -1.35 1.50 23.16
N PHE A 34 -1.56 2.74 22.78
CA PHE A 34 -1.06 3.28 21.51
C PHE A 34 0.46 3.25 21.39
N TYR A 35 1.19 3.32 22.51
CA TYR A 35 2.64 3.15 22.52
C TYR A 35 3.04 1.75 22.07
N GLY A 36 2.32 0.71 22.49
CA GLY A 36 2.54 -0.66 22.04
C GLY A 36 2.34 -0.82 20.53
N VAL A 37 1.32 -0.20 19.97
CA VAL A 37 1.08 -0.17 18.51
C VAL A 37 2.22 0.54 17.77
N ALA A 38 2.68 1.69 18.28
CA ALA A 38 3.78 2.44 17.68
C ALA A 38 5.11 1.67 17.72
N ILE A 39 5.41 1.00 18.84
CA ILE A 39 6.61 0.15 18.97
C ILE A 39 6.50 -1.06 18.02
N SER A 40 5.32 -1.66 17.87
CA SER A 40 5.11 -2.77 16.91
C SER A 40 5.37 -2.32 15.47
N ALA A 41 4.91 -1.13 15.08
CA ALA A 41 5.22 -0.53 13.78
C ALA A 41 6.72 -0.32 13.60
N SER A 42 7.41 0.24 14.60
CA SER A 42 8.85 0.48 14.57
C SER A 42 9.65 -0.82 14.50
N ALA A 43 9.27 -1.82 15.29
CA ALA A 43 9.91 -3.15 15.27
C ALA A 43 9.73 -3.86 13.92
N MET A 44 8.54 -3.78 13.34
CA MET A 44 8.29 -4.28 11.98
C MET A 44 9.22 -3.61 10.96
N MET A 45 9.43 -2.30 11.07
CA MET A 45 10.29 -1.55 10.16
C MET A 45 11.80 -1.78 10.37
N ALA A 46 12.22 -2.51 11.42
CA ALA A 46 13.64 -2.82 11.64
C ALA A 46 14.28 -3.61 10.49
N THR A 47 13.49 -4.40 9.75
CA THR A 47 13.94 -5.17 8.58
C THR A 47 13.75 -4.45 7.24
N THR A 48 13.42 -3.15 7.23
CA THR A 48 13.06 -2.39 6.02
C THR A 48 14.15 -2.45 4.95
N ALA A 49 15.43 -2.34 5.31
CA ALA A 49 16.53 -2.39 4.35
C ALA A 49 16.55 -3.71 3.56
N MET A 50 16.34 -4.83 4.25
CA MET A 50 16.23 -6.15 3.61
C MET A 50 14.99 -6.24 2.72
N GLN A 51 13.85 -5.76 3.20
CA GLN A 51 12.59 -5.78 2.45
C GLN A 51 12.68 -4.94 1.16
N LEU A 52 13.32 -3.78 1.22
CA LEU A 52 13.56 -2.94 0.03
C LEU A 52 14.52 -3.59 -0.96
N ALA A 53 15.56 -4.26 -0.48
CA ALA A 53 16.49 -5.01 -1.35
C ALA A 53 15.76 -6.16 -2.06
N ILE A 54 14.90 -6.88 -1.36
CA ILE A 54 14.08 -7.96 -1.91
C ILE A 54 13.05 -7.42 -2.93
N ASP A 55 12.41 -6.30 -2.63
CA ASP A 55 11.43 -5.66 -3.52
C ASP A 55 12.11 -5.15 -4.81
N ALA A 56 13.32 -4.59 -4.72
CA ALA A 56 14.09 -4.15 -5.88
C ALA A 56 14.63 -5.32 -6.73
N PHE A 57 14.89 -6.48 -6.12
CA PHE A 57 15.39 -7.66 -6.82
C PHE A 57 14.39 -8.16 -7.89
N GLY A 58 13.09 -8.13 -7.62
CA GLY A 58 12.06 -8.57 -8.57
C GLY A 58 12.15 -7.87 -9.93
N PRO A 59 12.01 -6.53 -10.00
CA PRO A 59 12.16 -5.78 -11.25
C PRO A 59 13.53 -5.93 -11.93
N ILE A 60 14.61 -6.09 -11.15
CA ILE A 60 15.94 -6.32 -11.71
C ILE A 60 16.00 -7.67 -12.43
N ALA A 61 15.48 -8.72 -11.80
CA ALA A 61 15.47 -10.06 -12.38
C ALA A 61 14.60 -10.13 -13.65
N ASP A 62 13.41 -9.53 -13.61
CA ASP A 62 12.48 -9.43 -14.75
C ASP A 62 13.14 -8.70 -15.94
N ASN A 63 13.73 -7.53 -15.70
CA ASN A 63 14.45 -6.79 -16.73
C ASN A 63 15.67 -7.55 -17.26
N ALA A 64 16.41 -8.28 -16.41
CA ALA A 64 17.52 -9.11 -16.85
C ALA A 64 17.04 -10.22 -17.80
N GLY A 65 15.90 -10.84 -17.52
CA GLY A 65 15.25 -11.79 -18.40
C GLY A 65 14.88 -11.19 -19.75
N GLY A 66 14.28 -9.99 -19.74
CA GLY A 66 13.98 -9.24 -20.96
C GLY A 66 15.21 -8.91 -21.80
N VAL A 67 16.31 -8.51 -21.17
CA VAL A 67 17.59 -8.26 -21.87
C VAL A 67 18.13 -9.56 -22.49
N ALA A 68 18.09 -10.66 -21.75
CA ALA A 68 18.56 -11.97 -22.25
C ALA A 68 17.78 -12.41 -23.47
N GLU A 69 16.43 -12.24 -23.44
CA GLU A 69 15.54 -12.59 -24.56
C GLU A 69 15.78 -11.69 -25.79
N MET A 70 15.80 -10.36 -25.59
CA MET A 70 15.99 -9.41 -26.70
C MET A 70 17.39 -9.45 -27.32
N SER A 71 18.39 -9.91 -26.57
CA SER A 71 19.76 -10.07 -27.04
C SER A 71 20.03 -11.45 -27.66
N GLU A 72 19.01 -12.31 -27.73
CA GLU A 72 19.09 -13.66 -28.29
C GLU A 72 20.25 -14.47 -27.67
N LEU A 73 20.40 -14.36 -26.32
CA LEU A 73 21.41 -15.10 -25.59
C LEU A 73 21.08 -16.60 -25.57
N GLU A 74 22.09 -17.43 -25.25
CA GLU A 74 21.95 -18.87 -25.14
C GLU A 74 20.73 -19.24 -24.24
N PRO A 75 19.94 -20.27 -24.62
CA PRO A 75 18.73 -20.67 -23.88
C PRO A 75 18.97 -20.92 -22.39
N GLU A 76 20.18 -21.40 -22.01
CA GLU A 76 20.53 -21.61 -20.61
C GLU A 76 20.57 -20.29 -19.81
N VAL A 77 20.95 -19.18 -20.43
CA VAL A 77 20.95 -17.87 -19.79
C VAL A 77 19.50 -17.44 -19.50
N ARG A 78 18.63 -17.64 -20.46
CA ARG A 78 17.21 -17.34 -20.31
C ARG A 78 16.56 -18.18 -19.22
N GLU A 79 16.83 -19.47 -19.17
CA GLU A 79 16.33 -20.38 -18.12
C GLU A 79 16.72 -19.90 -16.72
N ARG A 80 17.99 -19.48 -16.55
CA ARG A 80 18.48 -18.94 -15.27
C ARG A 80 17.79 -17.62 -14.89
N THR A 81 17.60 -16.71 -15.84
CA THR A 81 16.91 -15.43 -15.58
C THR A 81 15.45 -15.63 -15.27
N ASP A 82 14.77 -16.59 -15.90
CA ASP A 82 13.37 -16.92 -15.64
C ASP A 82 13.16 -17.49 -14.23
N ILE A 83 14.09 -18.34 -13.75
CA ILE A 83 14.08 -18.82 -12.37
C ILE A 83 14.24 -17.66 -11.38
N LEU A 84 15.19 -16.75 -11.62
CA LEU A 84 15.42 -15.59 -10.79
C LEU A 84 14.20 -14.64 -10.78
N ASP A 85 13.57 -14.44 -11.92
CA ASP A 85 12.36 -13.60 -12.04
C ASP A 85 11.17 -14.21 -11.29
N SER A 86 10.96 -15.51 -11.39
CA SER A 86 9.91 -16.22 -10.64
C SER A 86 10.08 -16.07 -9.12
N VAL A 87 11.31 -16.17 -8.62
CA VAL A 87 11.64 -15.91 -7.21
C VAL A 87 11.42 -14.44 -6.86
N GLY A 88 11.88 -13.53 -7.74
CA GLY A 88 11.74 -12.08 -7.57
C GLY A 88 10.28 -11.63 -7.46
N ASN A 89 9.41 -12.18 -8.27
CA ASN A 89 7.98 -11.88 -8.22
C ASN A 89 7.34 -12.27 -6.88
N THR A 90 7.66 -13.45 -6.37
CA THR A 90 7.14 -13.93 -5.08
C THR A 90 7.66 -13.09 -3.91
N THR A 91 8.96 -12.77 -3.90
CA THR A 91 9.57 -11.97 -2.83
C THR A 91 9.11 -10.52 -2.85
N ALA A 92 8.90 -9.93 -4.03
CA ALA A 92 8.33 -8.59 -4.16
C ALA A 92 6.89 -8.53 -3.61
N ALA A 93 6.07 -9.56 -3.83
CA ALA A 93 4.72 -9.64 -3.26
C ALA A 93 4.74 -9.65 -1.71
N VAL A 94 5.70 -10.38 -1.10
CA VAL A 94 5.90 -10.37 0.36
C VAL A 94 6.31 -8.99 0.86
N GLY A 95 7.24 -8.31 0.16
CA GLY A 95 7.68 -6.94 0.48
C GLY A 95 6.53 -5.93 0.45
N LYS A 96 5.65 -6.03 -0.54
CA LYS A 96 4.44 -5.20 -0.64
C LYS A 96 3.46 -5.44 0.51
N GLY A 97 3.23 -6.70 0.90
CA GLY A 97 2.43 -7.05 2.08
C GLY A 97 2.98 -6.44 3.36
N PHE A 98 4.30 -6.51 3.56
CA PHE A 98 5.02 -5.85 4.66
C PHE A 98 4.80 -4.33 4.65
N ALA A 99 4.94 -3.67 3.49
CA ALA A 99 4.74 -2.22 3.36
C ALA A 99 3.31 -1.80 3.74
N ILE A 100 2.29 -2.58 3.37
CA ILE A 100 0.88 -2.31 3.70
C ILE A 100 0.64 -2.45 5.20
N ALA A 101 1.09 -3.55 5.82
CA ALA A 101 0.92 -3.79 7.24
C ALA A 101 1.65 -2.72 8.08
N SER A 102 2.87 -2.33 7.70
CA SER A 102 3.60 -1.24 8.37
C SER A 102 2.90 0.10 8.20
N ALA A 103 2.27 0.36 7.05
CA ALA A 103 1.50 1.59 6.82
C ALA A 103 0.30 1.68 7.75
N ALA A 104 -0.43 0.60 7.92
CA ALA A 104 -1.59 0.55 8.79
C ALA A 104 -1.23 0.75 10.27
N LEU A 105 -0.18 0.07 10.76
CA LEU A 105 0.31 0.29 12.13
C LEU A 105 0.81 1.72 12.35
N THR A 106 1.55 2.28 11.38
CA THR A 106 2.00 3.68 11.43
C THR A 106 0.82 4.64 11.42
N ALA A 107 -0.21 4.39 10.61
CA ALA A 107 -1.42 5.20 10.58
C ALA A 107 -2.10 5.25 11.96
N LEU A 108 -2.22 4.11 12.65
CA LEU A 108 -2.78 4.07 14.01
C LEU A 108 -1.95 4.85 15.03
N ALA A 109 -0.62 4.80 14.93
CA ALA A 109 0.25 5.63 15.77
C ALA A 109 0.05 7.13 15.47
N LEU A 110 -0.12 7.51 14.21
CA LEU A 110 -0.42 8.88 13.79
C LEU A 110 -1.82 9.33 14.24
N PHE A 111 -2.80 8.41 14.30
CA PHE A 111 -4.11 8.70 14.90
C PHE A 111 -4.00 9.12 16.37
N ALA A 112 -3.20 8.40 17.15
CA ALA A 112 -2.98 8.75 18.54
C ALA A 112 -2.35 10.15 18.68
N ALA A 113 -1.35 10.47 17.85
CA ALA A 113 -0.75 11.80 17.79
C ALA A 113 -1.79 12.86 17.37
N TYR A 114 -2.60 12.56 16.34
CA TYR A 114 -3.63 13.46 15.85
C TYR A 114 -4.65 13.82 16.94
N VAL A 115 -5.19 12.82 17.64
CA VAL A 115 -6.11 13.02 18.78
C VAL A 115 -5.47 13.92 19.84
N THR A 116 -4.19 13.69 20.14
CA THR A 116 -3.46 14.51 21.13
C THR A 116 -3.27 15.96 20.65
N PHE A 117 -2.89 16.17 19.39
CA PHE A 117 -2.64 17.51 18.85
C PHE A 117 -3.93 18.32 18.61
N THR A 118 -5.04 17.66 18.30
CA THR A 118 -6.33 18.34 18.12
C THR A 118 -7.07 18.55 19.45
N GLY A 119 -6.68 17.86 20.52
CA GLY A 119 -7.35 17.95 21.82
C GLY A 119 -8.71 17.26 21.89
N ILE A 120 -9.11 16.50 20.86
CA ILE A 120 -10.38 15.76 20.89
C ILE A 120 -10.27 14.53 21.81
N ASP A 121 -11.35 14.16 22.49
CA ASP A 121 -11.37 13.00 23.39
C ASP A 121 -11.30 11.66 22.64
N GLY A 122 -11.68 11.62 21.37
CA GLY A 122 -11.70 10.44 20.51
C GLY A 122 -12.50 10.69 19.24
N ILE A 123 -12.70 9.63 18.48
CA ILE A 123 -13.45 9.66 17.21
C ILE A 123 -14.73 8.86 17.41
N ASN A 124 -15.85 9.55 17.60
CA ASN A 124 -17.15 8.94 17.87
C ASN A 124 -17.94 8.69 16.58
N ILE A 125 -17.93 7.45 16.11
CA ILE A 125 -18.62 7.04 14.88
C ILE A 125 -20.17 7.11 14.96
N PHE A 126 -20.74 7.33 16.14
CA PHE A 126 -22.20 7.55 16.29
C PHE A 126 -22.62 8.98 15.90
N LYS A 127 -21.68 9.91 15.78
CA LYS A 127 -21.96 11.23 15.22
C LYS A 127 -22.15 11.14 13.70
N ALA A 128 -23.21 11.74 13.20
CA ALA A 128 -23.58 11.63 11.78
C ALA A 128 -22.54 12.20 10.82
N ASP A 129 -21.89 13.30 11.18
CA ASP A 129 -20.82 13.94 10.43
C ASP A 129 -19.54 13.08 10.39
N VAL A 130 -19.17 12.47 11.52
CA VAL A 130 -18.03 11.54 11.61
C VAL A 130 -18.29 10.30 10.76
N LEU A 131 -19.49 9.70 10.88
CA LEU A 131 -19.88 8.54 10.09
C LEU A 131 -19.91 8.85 8.60
N ALA A 132 -20.45 10.02 8.20
CA ALA A 132 -20.46 10.45 6.81
C ALA A 132 -19.04 10.58 6.25
N MET A 133 -18.13 11.20 7.00
CA MET A 133 -16.74 11.34 6.58
C MET A 133 -15.97 10.02 6.59
N LEU A 134 -16.33 9.06 7.45
CA LEU A 134 -15.81 7.70 7.38
C LEU A 134 -16.17 7.00 6.06
N PHE A 135 -17.41 7.14 5.58
CA PHE A 135 -17.79 6.62 4.26
C PHE A 135 -17.04 7.32 3.12
N VAL A 136 -16.92 8.65 3.18
CA VAL A 136 -16.13 9.42 2.20
C VAL A 136 -14.68 8.94 2.20
N GLY A 137 -14.07 8.79 3.37
CA GLY A 137 -12.70 8.25 3.50
C GLY A 137 -12.58 6.83 2.94
N GLY A 138 -13.56 5.96 3.23
CA GLY A 138 -13.58 4.59 2.71
C GLY A 138 -13.69 4.51 1.18
N MET A 139 -14.31 5.51 0.54
CA MET A 139 -14.40 5.62 -0.93
C MET A 139 -13.06 6.03 -1.57
N ILE A 140 -12.23 6.82 -0.89
CA ILE A 140 -11.02 7.40 -1.48
C ILE A 140 -10.06 6.37 -2.07
N PRO A 141 -9.71 5.26 -1.40
CA PRO A 141 -8.85 4.21 -1.99
C PRO A 141 -9.41 3.62 -3.27
N VAL A 142 -10.73 3.48 -3.37
CA VAL A 142 -11.41 2.96 -4.56
C VAL A 142 -11.30 3.95 -5.73
N VAL A 143 -11.58 5.24 -5.49
CA VAL A 143 -11.45 6.29 -6.50
C VAL A 143 -10.00 6.48 -6.92
N PHE A 144 -9.07 6.47 -5.96
CA PHE A 144 -7.64 6.54 -6.24
C PHE A 144 -7.19 5.38 -7.14
N SER A 145 -7.61 4.14 -6.83
CA SER A 145 -7.36 2.98 -7.67
C SER A 145 -7.91 3.14 -9.09
N ALA A 146 -9.14 3.63 -9.22
CA ALA A 146 -9.75 3.87 -10.52
C ALA A 146 -8.94 4.87 -11.35
N LEU A 147 -8.50 5.98 -10.74
CA LEU A 147 -7.65 6.97 -11.39
C LEU A 147 -6.30 6.37 -11.80
N ALA A 148 -5.65 5.63 -10.90
CA ALA A 148 -4.38 4.96 -11.19
C ALA A 148 -4.51 3.99 -12.37
N MET A 149 -5.55 3.16 -12.38
CA MET A 149 -5.82 2.21 -13.47
C MET A 149 -6.06 2.91 -14.81
N GLN A 150 -6.85 3.99 -14.82
CA GLN A 150 -7.06 4.79 -16.02
C GLN A 150 -5.76 5.42 -16.53
N SER A 151 -4.92 5.92 -15.63
CA SER A 151 -3.63 6.52 -15.96
C SER A 151 -2.67 5.52 -16.58
N VAL A 152 -2.58 4.30 -16.01
CA VAL A 152 -1.78 3.21 -16.60
C VAL A 152 -2.30 2.86 -18.01
N GLY A 153 -3.62 2.76 -18.18
CA GLY A 153 -4.22 2.45 -19.48
C GLY A 153 -3.90 3.50 -20.54
N LYS A 154 -3.91 4.80 -20.18
CA LYS A 154 -3.52 5.87 -21.11
C LYS A 154 -2.05 5.82 -21.49
N ALA A 155 -1.16 5.67 -20.48
CA ALA A 155 0.28 5.57 -20.71
C ALA A 155 0.63 4.36 -21.61
N ALA A 156 -0.01 3.22 -21.34
CA ALA A 156 0.15 2.02 -22.17
C ALA A 156 -0.31 2.26 -23.63
N MET A 157 -1.42 2.97 -23.82
CA MET A 157 -1.92 3.25 -25.18
C MET A 157 -0.98 4.20 -25.95
N GLU A 158 -0.44 5.24 -25.30
CA GLU A 158 0.56 6.12 -25.90
C GLU A 158 1.81 5.32 -26.35
N MET A 159 2.24 4.37 -25.54
CA MET A 159 3.35 3.47 -25.90
C MET A 159 3.01 2.55 -27.06
N VAL A 160 1.81 1.97 -27.08
CA VAL A 160 1.35 1.12 -28.21
C VAL A 160 1.32 1.91 -29.51
N GLU A 161 0.85 3.15 -29.48
CA GLU A 161 0.83 4.00 -30.69
C GLU A 161 2.23 4.34 -31.18
N GLU A 162 3.17 4.62 -30.29
CA GLU A 162 4.57 4.86 -30.66
C GLU A 162 5.21 3.61 -31.28
N VAL A 163 5.01 2.42 -30.69
CA VAL A 163 5.51 1.17 -31.26
C VAL A 163 4.93 0.92 -32.65
N ARG A 164 3.62 1.15 -32.82
CA ARG A 164 2.97 1.05 -34.15
C ARG A 164 3.51 2.05 -35.14
N ARG A 165 3.85 3.28 -34.71
CA ARG A 165 4.50 4.28 -35.55
C ARG A 165 5.86 3.78 -36.01
N GLN A 166 6.68 3.28 -35.10
CA GLN A 166 8.01 2.74 -35.45
C GLN A 166 7.92 1.58 -36.45
N PHE A 167 6.97 0.69 -36.30
CA PHE A 167 6.74 -0.40 -37.26
C PHE A 167 6.37 0.11 -38.66
N ARG A 168 5.68 1.24 -38.77
CA ARG A 168 5.30 1.82 -40.08
C ARG A 168 6.40 2.67 -40.69
N GLU A 169 7.17 3.38 -39.87
CA GLU A 169 8.05 4.47 -40.35
C GLU A 169 9.52 4.09 -40.37
N ILE A 170 9.95 3.09 -39.59
CA ILE A 170 11.35 2.65 -39.55
C ILE A 170 11.54 1.45 -40.49
N PRO A 171 12.27 1.61 -41.62
CA PRO A 171 12.49 0.52 -42.56
C PRO A 171 13.27 -0.62 -41.91
N GLY A 172 12.82 -1.85 -42.11
CA GLY A 172 13.52 -3.05 -41.69
C GLY A 172 13.39 -3.37 -40.19
N ILE A 173 12.53 -2.68 -39.43
CA ILE A 173 12.37 -2.95 -38.00
C ILE A 173 11.72 -4.33 -37.76
N LEU A 174 10.77 -4.74 -38.59
CA LEU A 174 10.11 -6.05 -38.53
C LEU A 174 11.05 -7.21 -38.89
N GLU A 175 12.05 -6.95 -39.73
CA GLU A 175 13.07 -7.91 -40.12
C GLU A 175 14.31 -7.89 -39.19
N GLY A 176 14.24 -7.17 -38.06
CA GLY A 176 15.35 -7.04 -37.12
C GLY A 176 16.56 -6.23 -37.63
N LYS A 177 16.44 -5.54 -38.78
CA LYS A 177 17.50 -4.72 -39.39
C LYS A 177 17.42 -3.26 -39.00
N GLY A 178 16.22 -2.75 -38.72
CA GLY A 178 15.98 -1.39 -38.25
C GLY A 178 16.25 -1.24 -36.77
N LYS A 179 16.82 -0.08 -36.34
CA LYS A 179 17.02 0.20 -34.92
C LYS A 179 15.78 0.86 -34.33
N PRO A 180 15.16 0.29 -33.26
CA PRO A 180 14.08 0.93 -32.54
C PRO A 180 14.50 2.22 -31.84
N GLU A 181 13.59 3.18 -31.75
CA GLU A 181 13.80 4.44 -31.01
C GLU A 181 13.49 4.28 -29.52
N TYR A 182 14.29 3.50 -28.78
CA TYR A 182 14.08 3.22 -27.36
C TYR A 182 14.01 4.48 -26.51
N ALA A 183 14.87 5.47 -26.77
CA ALA A 183 14.88 6.72 -26.02
C ALA A 183 13.52 7.45 -26.07
N LYS A 184 12.83 7.38 -27.20
CA LYS A 184 11.50 7.98 -27.37
C LYS A 184 10.45 7.22 -26.58
N CYS A 185 10.51 5.90 -26.52
CA CYS A 185 9.64 5.07 -25.70
C CYS A 185 9.83 5.41 -24.21
N VAL A 186 11.06 5.53 -23.73
CA VAL A 186 11.37 5.93 -22.35
C VAL A 186 10.84 7.33 -22.04
N ASP A 187 11.00 8.29 -22.94
CA ASP A 187 10.51 9.67 -22.78
C ASP A 187 8.98 9.71 -22.66
N ILE A 188 8.27 8.97 -23.51
CA ILE A 188 6.81 8.84 -23.46
C ILE A 188 6.36 8.25 -22.13
N SER A 189 6.95 7.13 -21.73
CA SER A 189 6.61 6.45 -20.46
C SER A 189 6.85 7.35 -19.25
N THR A 190 8.00 8.04 -19.21
CA THR A 190 8.34 8.93 -18.10
C THR A 190 7.40 10.13 -18.01
N LYS A 191 7.12 10.78 -19.14
CA LYS A 191 6.20 11.92 -19.19
C LYS A 191 4.78 11.53 -18.81
N ALA A 192 4.29 10.40 -19.32
CA ALA A 192 2.98 9.88 -18.97
C ALA A 192 2.89 9.57 -17.47
N ALA A 193 3.88 8.89 -16.89
CA ALA A 193 3.92 8.57 -15.48
C ALA A 193 3.86 9.83 -14.59
N LEU A 194 4.65 10.85 -14.88
CA LEU A 194 4.65 12.11 -14.12
C LEU A 194 3.32 12.85 -14.24
N LYS A 195 2.77 12.97 -15.45
CA LYS A 195 1.53 13.69 -15.72
C LYS A 195 0.32 13.03 -15.06
N GLU A 196 0.20 11.72 -15.22
CA GLU A 196 -0.98 10.97 -14.77
C GLU A 196 -1.01 10.77 -13.25
N MET A 197 0.11 10.92 -12.55
CA MET A 197 0.16 10.87 -11.08
C MET A 197 -0.24 12.18 -10.39
N VAL A 198 -0.41 13.28 -11.11
CA VAL A 198 -0.79 14.58 -10.54
C VAL A 198 -2.17 14.52 -9.88
N LEU A 199 -3.17 13.98 -10.58
CA LEU A 199 -4.54 13.93 -10.07
C LEU A 199 -4.72 13.03 -8.84
N PRO A 200 -4.19 11.80 -8.81
CA PRO A 200 -4.17 10.99 -7.59
C PRO A 200 -3.43 11.66 -6.42
N GLY A 201 -2.31 12.35 -6.70
CA GLY A 201 -1.56 13.10 -5.70
C GLY A 201 -2.37 14.26 -5.09
N ILE A 202 -3.03 15.05 -5.93
CA ILE A 202 -3.93 16.14 -5.49
C ILE A 202 -5.06 15.57 -4.63
N LEU A 203 -5.71 14.49 -5.04
CA LEU A 203 -6.77 13.84 -4.29
C LEU A 203 -6.29 13.50 -2.86
N THR A 204 -5.10 12.91 -2.73
CA THR A 204 -4.55 12.46 -1.45
C THR A 204 -4.24 13.61 -0.48
N ILE A 205 -3.79 14.76 -0.99
CA ILE A 205 -3.39 15.91 -0.18
C ILE A 205 -4.58 16.82 0.11
N VAL A 206 -5.37 17.14 -0.90
CA VAL A 206 -6.41 18.17 -0.78
C VAL A 206 -7.63 17.67 -0.01
N THR A 207 -8.02 16.41 -0.18
CA THR A 207 -9.23 15.89 0.48
C THR A 207 -9.18 15.93 2.01
N PRO A 208 -8.12 15.48 2.71
CA PRO A 208 -8.08 15.60 4.17
C PRO A 208 -8.04 17.07 4.63
N ILE A 209 -7.41 17.98 3.88
CA ILE A 209 -7.41 19.40 4.18
C ILE A 209 -8.84 19.97 4.12
N LEU A 210 -9.56 19.68 3.04
CA LEU A 210 -10.95 20.13 2.89
C LEU A 210 -11.85 19.55 3.98
N VAL A 211 -11.74 18.26 4.27
CA VAL A 211 -12.51 17.63 5.34
C VAL A 211 -12.20 18.29 6.69
N GLY A 212 -10.93 18.49 7.02
CA GLY A 212 -10.54 19.14 8.28
C GLY A 212 -11.07 20.56 8.39
N LEU A 213 -10.91 21.38 7.36
CA LEU A 213 -11.31 22.80 7.40
C LEU A 213 -12.83 23.01 7.39
N PHE A 214 -13.59 22.15 6.68
CA PHE A 214 -15.04 22.32 6.56
C PHE A 214 -15.85 21.56 7.61
N PHE A 215 -15.33 20.44 8.10
CA PHE A 215 -16.07 19.58 9.03
C PHE A 215 -15.42 19.47 10.41
N GLY A 216 -14.17 19.90 10.56
CA GLY A 216 -13.47 19.92 11.85
C GLY A 216 -12.65 18.65 12.14
N ALA A 217 -12.11 18.60 13.36
CA ALA A 217 -11.12 17.59 13.75
C ALA A 217 -11.70 16.17 13.86
N GLU A 218 -12.85 16.00 14.51
CA GLU A 218 -13.40 14.68 14.74
C GLU A 218 -13.89 13.98 13.46
N PRO A 219 -14.63 14.66 12.53
CA PRO A 219 -14.97 14.11 11.22
C PRO A 219 -13.73 13.79 10.35
N LEU A 220 -12.65 14.58 10.43
CA LEU A 220 -11.40 14.23 9.76
C LEU A 220 -10.82 12.93 10.30
N GLY A 221 -10.91 12.70 11.62
CA GLY A 221 -10.56 11.40 12.22
C GLY A 221 -11.36 10.24 11.64
N GLY A 222 -12.68 10.42 11.46
CA GLY A 222 -13.53 9.45 10.79
C GLY A 222 -13.12 9.17 9.33
N TYR A 223 -12.83 10.24 8.58
CA TYR A 223 -12.30 10.14 7.21
C TYR A 223 -10.98 9.33 7.15
N MET A 224 -10.02 9.63 8.02
CA MET A 224 -8.75 8.91 8.11
C MET A 224 -8.97 7.42 8.39
N ALA A 225 -9.88 7.08 9.32
CA ALA A 225 -10.23 5.70 9.62
C ALA A 225 -10.79 4.98 8.39
N GLY A 226 -11.67 5.62 7.64
CA GLY A 226 -12.21 5.10 6.39
C GLY A 226 -11.12 4.82 5.35
N VAL A 227 -10.22 5.78 5.12
CA VAL A 227 -9.06 5.62 4.21
C VAL A 227 -8.18 4.46 4.64
N CYS A 228 -7.88 4.35 5.94
CA CYS A 228 -7.01 3.30 6.47
C CYS A 228 -7.61 1.90 6.26
N VAL A 229 -8.84 1.68 6.73
CA VAL A 229 -9.50 0.37 6.65
C VAL A 229 -9.72 -0.08 5.22
N SER A 230 -10.29 0.77 4.38
CA SER A 230 -10.54 0.47 2.97
C SER A 230 -9.22 0.32 2.21
N GLY A 231 -8.25 1.21 2.43
CA GLY A 231 -6.96 1.19 1.76
C GLY A 231 -6.14 -0.07 2.02
N VAL A 232 -6.12 -0.56 3.26
CA VAL A 232 -5.44 -1.82 3.62
C VAL A 232 -6.06 -3.00 2.90
N MET A 233 -7.38 -3.15 2.97
CA MET A 233 -8.07 -4.27 2.31
C MET A 233 -7.90 -4.22 0.79
N TRP A 234 -8.02 -3.03 0.21
CA TRP A 234 -7.87 -2.81 -1.23
C TRP A 234 -6.45 -3.10 -1.72
N ALA A 235 -5.44 -2.69 -0.95
CA ALA A 235 -4.04 -2.98 -1.25
C ALA A 235 -3.71 -4.47 -1.22
N ILE A 236 -4.16 -5.20 -0.18
CA ILE A 236 -3.96 -6.65 -0.07
C ILE A 236 -4.63 -7.36 -1.24
N PHE A 237 -5.89 -7.01 -1.52
CA PHE A 237 -6.64 -7.57 -2.64
C PHE A 237 -5.90 -7.38 -3.97
N GLN A 238 -5.49 -6.16 -4.31
CA GLN A 238 -4.87 -5.87 -5.60
C GLN A 238 -3.50 -6.53 -5.75
N ASN A 239 -2.65 -6.46 -4.73
CA ASN A 239 -1.33 -7.07 -4.79
C ASN A 239 -1.41 -8.59 -4.94
N ASN A 240 -2.30 -9.24 -4.22
CA ASN A 240 -2.44 -10.69 -4.26
C ASN A 240 -3.14 -11.17 -5.54
N SER A 241 -4.12 -10.44 -6.05
CA SER A 241 -4.70 -10.73 -7.37
C SER A 241 -3.64 -10.63 -8.48
N GLY A 242 -2.90 -9.51 -8.49
CA GLY A 242 -1.86 -9.27 -9.48
C GLY A 242 -0.75 -10.32 -9.43
N GLY A 243 -0.26 -10.63 -8.22
CA GLY A 243 0.74 -11.70 -8.03
C GLY A 243 0.25 -13.07 -8.46
N ALA A 244 -1.03 -13.41 -8.23
CA ALA A 244 -1.60 -14.67 -8.64
C ALA A 244 -1.67 -14.81 -10.16
N TRP A 245 -2.06 -13.77 -10.89
CA TRP A 245 -2.09 -13.79 -12.36
C TRP A 245 -0.70 -13.87 -12.97
N ASP A 246 0.26 -13.12 -12.45
CA ASP A 246 1.64 -13.16 -12.94
C ASP A 246 2.29 -14.51 -12.68
N ASN A 247 2.13 -15.08 -11.49
CA ASN A 247 2.58 -16.45 -11.23
C ASN A 247 1.92 -17.48 -12.13
N ALA A 248 0.63 -17.33 -12.43
CA ALA A 248 -0.06 -18.21 -13.37
C ALA A 248 0.52 -18.10 -14.79
N LYS A 249 0.85 -16.89 -15.26
CA LYS A 249 1.55 -16.69 -16.55
C LYS A 249 2.92 -17.33 -16.55
N LYS A 250 3.75 -17.05 -15.54
CA LYS A 250 5.13 -17.55 -15.44
C LYS A 250 5.21 -19.05 -15.28
N SER A 251 4.19 -19.71 -14.73
CA SER A 251 4.17 -21.17 -14.62
C SER A 251 4.24 -21.89 -15.98
N PHE A 252 3.78 -21.26 -17.06
CA PHE A 252 3.85 -21.83 -18.42
C PHE A 252 5.26 -21.82 -19.02
N GLU A 253 6.22 -21.15 -18.44
CA GLU A 253 7.63 -21.19 -18.86
C GLU A 253 8.23 -22.57 -18.56
N ALA A 254 7.94 -23.11 -17.39
CA ALA A 254 8.31 -24.46 -17.00
C ALA A 254 7.35 -25.55 -17.55
N GLY A 255 6.18 -25.14 -18.02
CA GLY A 255 5.09 -26.02 -18.48
C GLY A 255 4.11 -26.38 -17.37
N VAL A 256 2.83 -26.39 -17.71
CA VAL A 256 1.70 -26.72 -16.82
C VAL A 256 0.92 -27.88 -17.40
N GLU A 257 0.67 -28.91 -16.61
CA GLU A 257 -0.19 -30.03 -17.03
C GLU A 257 -1.67 -29.60 -16.87
N ILE A 258 -2.37 -29.57 -18.02
CA ILE A 258 -3.81 -29.29 -18.09
C ILE A 258 -4.51 -30.44 -18.78
N ASN A 259 -5.41 -31.12 -18.08
CA ASN A 259 -6.17 -32.26 -18.60
C ASN A 259 -5.27 -33.37 -19.20
N GLY A 260 -4.14 -33.68 -18.57
CA GLY A 260 -3.20 -34.71 -19.03
C GLY A 260 -2.29 -34.28 -20.18
N LYS A 261 -2.30 -33.00 -20.56
CA LYS A 261 -1.43 -32.44 -21.61
C LYS A 261 -0.56 -31.34 -21.03
N MET A 262 0.74 -31.38 -21.33
CA MET A 262 1.66 -30.30 -20.98
C MET A 262 1.43 -29.10 -21.91
N GLU A 263 1.11 -27.96 -21.32
CA GLU A 263 0.95 -26.66 -21.98
C GLU A 263 2.11 -25.73 -21.62
N PHE A 264 2.69 -25.10 -22.64
CA PHE A 264 3.85 -24.23 -22.51
C PHE A 264 3.54 -22.81 -22.98
N LYS A 265 4.53 -21.92 -22.87
CA LYS A 265 4.50 -20.55 -23.41
C LYS A 265 4.01 -20.55 -24.86
N GLY A 266 3.05 -19.71 -25.19
CA GLY A 266 2.43 -19.61 -26.51
C GLY A 266 1.15 -20.42 -26.70
N SER A 267 0.82 -21.38 -25.81
CA SER A 267 -0.45 -22.10 -25.83
C SER A 267 -1.68 -21.20 -25.60
N GLU A 268 -2.88 -21.69 -25.93
CA GLU A 268 -4.12 -20.94 -25.65
C GLU A 268 -4.35 -20.72 -24.15
N ALA A 269 -3.94 -21.67 -23.31
CA ALA A 269 -3.98 -21.52 -21.87
C ALA A 269 -3.02 -20.42 -21.38
N HIS A 270 -1.80 -20.37 -21.93
CA HIS A 270 -0.86 -19.29 -21.64
C HIS A 270 -1.41 -17.92 -22.07
N LYS A 271 -2.03 -17.80 -23.25
CA LYS A 271 -2.65 -16.53 -23.70
C LYS A 271 -3.76 -16.08 -22.75
N ALA A 272 -4.54 -17.00 -22.21
CA ALA A 272 -5.54 -16.71 -21.19
C ALA A 272 -4.89 -16.21 -19.87
N ALA A 273 -3.75 -16.80 -19.48
CA ALA A 273 -2.98 -16.34 -18.32
C ALA A 273 -2.43 -14.92 -18.53
N VAL A 274 -1.87 -14.62 -19.72
CA VAL A 274 -1.41 -13.27 -20.10
C VAL A 274 -2.54 -12.23 -20.03
N THR A 275 -3.78 -12.60 -20.41
CA THR A 275 -4.92 -11.69 -20.28
C THR A 275 -5.21 -11.33 -18.82
N GLY A 276 -5.08 -12.29 -17.90
CA GLY A 276 -5.20 -12.02 -16.46
C GLY A 276 -4.08 -11.13 -15.95
N ASP A 277 -2.86 -11.39 -16.34
CA ASP A 277 -1.67 -10.61 -15.98
C ASP A 277 -1.74 -9.17 -16.47
N THR A 278 -2.31 -8.92 -17.65
CA THR A 278 -2.57 -7.56 -18.15
C THR A 278 -3.44 -6.72 -17.20
N VAL A 279 -4.38 -7.36 -16.49
CA VAL A 279 -5.14 -6.71 -15.41
C VAL A 279 -4.32 -6.65 -14.12
N GLY A 280 -3.53 -7.67 -13.87
CA GLY A 280 -2.75 -7.88 -12.65
C GLY A 280 -1.59 -6.91 -12.48
N ASP A 281 -0.85 -6.61 -13.54
CA ASP A 281 0.30 -5.71 -13.49
C ASP A 281 -0.05 -4.32 -12.94
N PRO A 282 -1.07 -3.60 -13.46
CA PRO A 282 -1.49 -2.34 -12.86
C PRO A 282 -1.93 -2.47 -11.39
N PHE A 283 -2.49 -3.61 -10.99
CA PHE A 283 -2.89 -3.87 -9.61
C PHE A 283 -1.68 -4.02 -8.69
N LYS A 284 -0.74 -4.90 -9.04
CA LYS A 284 0.40 -5.23 -8.17
C LYS A 284 1.53 -4.21 -8.22
N ASP A 285 1.72 -3.51 -9.34
CA ASP A 285 2.90 -2.67 -9.57
C ASP A 285 2.59 -1.16 -9.53
N THR A 286 1.31 -0.76 -9.57
CA THR A 286 0.92 0.66 -9.52
C THR A 286 -0.10 0.93 -8.43
N SER A 287 -1.33 0.47 -8.57
CA SER A 287 -2.43 0.84 -7.69
C SER A 287 -2.29 0.26 -6.28
N GLY A 288 -1.99 -1.03 -6.16
CA GLY A 288 -1.83 -1.69 -4.86
C GLY A 288 -0.72 -1.08 -3.99
N PRO A 289 0.51 -0.97 -4.47
CA PRO A 289 1.60 -0.32 -3.72
C PRO A 289 1.32 1.13 -3.35
N SER A 290 0.63 1.88 -4.20
CA SER A 290 0.28 3.29 -3.96
C SER A 290 -0.67 3.49 -2.78
N MET A 291 -1.44 2.47 -2.38
CA MET A 291 -2.29 2.52 -1.18
C MET A 291 -1.48 2.74 0.10
N ASN A 292 -0.26 2.17 0.18
CA ASN A 292 0.66 2.41 1.30
C ASN A 292 0.97 3.92 1.46
N ILE A 293 1.20 4.60 0.34
CA ILE A 293 1.47 6.04 0.32
C ILE A 293 0.20 6.82 0.66
N LEU A 294 -0.93 6.48 0.05
CA LEU A 294 -2.22 7.11 0.30
C LEU A 294 -2.58 7.11 1.79
N ILE A 295 -2.49 5.96 2.46
CA ILE A 295 -2.81 5.81 3.87
C ILE A 295 -1.91 6.71 4.73
N LYS A 296 -0.59 6.61 4.56
CA LYS A 296 0.38 7.39 5.35
C LYS A 296 0.26 8.88 5.10
N LEU A 297 0.17 9.29 3.83
CA LEU A 297 0.12 10.70 3.47
C LEU A 297 -1.16 11.37 3.97
N THR A 298 -2.30 10.69 3.91
CA THR A 298 -3.54 11.18 4.49
C THR A 298 -3.39 11.48 5.99
N CYS A 299 -2.81 10.54 6.74
CA CYS A 299 -2.59 10.72 8.18
C CYS A 299 -1.56 11.81 8.48
N LEU A 300 -0.49 11.93 7.68
CA LEU A 300 0.51 12.97 7.83
C LEU A 300 -0.07 14.36 7.53
N VAL A 301 -0.86 14.52 6.48
CA VAL A 301 -1.52 15.78 6.15
C VAL A 301 -2.48 16.17 7.28
N ALA A 302 -3.29 15.23 7.77
CA ALA A 302 -4.18 15.48 8.90
C ALA A 302 -3.41 15.93 10.15
N LEU A 303 -2.28 15.28 10.44
CA LEU A 303 -1.42 15.67 11.58
C LEU A 303 -0.81 17.06 11.42
N VAL A 304 -0.39 17.43 10.19
CA VAL A 304 0.17 18.76 9.91
C VAL A 304 -0.86 19.86 10.12
N ILE A 305 -2.13 19.62 9.78
CA ILE A 305 -3.21 20.60 9.98
C ILE A 305 -3.86 20.51 11.36
N ALA A 306 -3.58 19.47 12.15
CA ALA A 306 -4.16 19.25 13.47
C ALA A 306 -4.06 20.49 14.40
N PRO A 307 -2.93 21.22 14.47
CA PRO A 307 -2.83 22.43 15.26
C PRO A 307 -3.79 23.55 14.84
N ILE A 308 -4.22 23.59 13.59
CA ILE A 308 -5.16 24.59 13.09
C ILE A 308 -6.61 24.22 13.46
N LEU A 309 -6.87 22.91 13.65
CA LEU A 309 -8.19 22.36 13.93
C LEU A 309 -8.48 22.25 15.44
N GLY A 310 -7.46 22.31 16.29
CA GLY A 310 -7.58 22.20 17.74
C GLY A 310 -7.80 23.57 18.39
N ASP A 311 -8.52 23.58 19.52
CA ASP A 311 -8.68 24.77 20.34
C ASP A 311 -7.46 24.86 21.29
N HIS A 312 -6.53 25.78 21.01
CA HIS A 312 -5.24 25.83 21.69
C HIS A 312 -5.29 26.25 23.16
N ASP A 313 -6.36 26.93 23.58
CA ASP A 313 -6.49 27.39 24.96
C ASP A 313 -6.92 26.23 25.89
N ASP A 314 -7.73 25.30 25.42
CA ASP A 314 -8.16 24.14 26.20
C ASP A 314 -7.05 23.07 26.36
N ILE A 315 -6.13 22.96 25.41
CA ILE A 315 -5.03 21.98 25.49
C ILE A 315 -4.05 22.32 26.64
N LYS A 316 -3.72 23.60 26.85
CA LYS A 316 -2.84 24.00 27.94
C LYS A 316 -3.45 23.75 29.30
N ILE A 317 -4.75 23.99 29.43
CA ILE A 317 -5.52 23.76 30.67
C ILE A 317 -5.65 22.27 30.94
N SER A 318 -6.05 21.48 29.96
CA SER A 318 -6.21 20.02 30.11
C SER A 318 -4.91 19.28 30.40
N VAL A 319 -3.79 19.66 29.80
CA VAL A 319 -2.48 19.06 30.11
C VAL A 319 -2.02 19.43 31.51
N SER A 320 -2.22 20.70 31.94
CA SER A 320 -1.89 21.15 33.30
C SER A 320 -2.73 20.39 34.35
N GLU A 321 -4.03 20.25 34.14
CA GLU A 321 -4.93 19.51 35.03
C GLU A 321 -4.61 18.02 35.12
N LYS A 322 -4.29 17.37 33.99
CA LYS A 322 -3.86 15.97 33.97
C LYS A 322 -2.53 15.75 34.69
N ILE A 323 -1.59 16.66 34.51
CA ILE A 323 -0.30 16.60 35.23
C ILE A 323 -0.53 16.80 36.73
N GLU A 324 -1.34 17.76 37.12
CA GLU A 324 -1.65 18.03 38.55
C GLU A 324 -2.39 16.84 39.20
N LYS A 325 -3.33 16.24 38.50
CA LYS A 325 -4.06 15.05 38.97
C LYS A 325 -3.14 13.83 39.10
N ASN A 326 -2.22 13.62 38.13
CA ASN A 326 -1.24 12.54 38.23
C ASN A 326 -0.21 12.75 39.34
N ILE A 327 0.20 13.99 39.58
CA ILE A 327 1.09 14.33 40.69
C ILE A 327 0.38 14.12 42.03
N LYS A 328 -0.89 14.55 42.19
CA LYS A 328 -1.68 14.29 43.39
C LYS A 328 -1.85 12.80 43.67
N LEU A 329 -2.22 11.99 42.66
CA LEU A 329 -2.34 10.52 42.78
C LEU A 329 -1.02 9.84 43.16
N LYS A 330 0.11 10.37 42.70
CA LYS A 330 1.43 9.83 43.05
C LYS A 330 1.82 10.16 44.48
N ILE A 331 1.54 11.42 44.93
CA ILE A 331 1.76 11.87 46.32
C ILE A 331 0.87 11.10 47.29
N GLU A 332 -0.40 10.88 46.97
CA GLU A 332 -1.33 10.06 47.77
C GLU A 332 -0.84 8.61 47.95
N LYS A 333 -0.43 7.99 46.86
CA LYS A 333 0.14 6.61 46.91
C LYS A 333 1.44 6.53 47.71
N GLU A 334 2.30 7.52 47.62
CA GLU A 334 3.54 7.59 48.42
C GLU A 334 3.23 7.85 49.90
N SER A 335 2.23 8.68 50.23
CA SER A 335 1.81 8.93 51.61
C SER A 335 1.20 7.64 52.23
N ASP A 336 0.40 6.89 51.47
CA ASP A 336 -0.19 5.60 51.92
C ASP A 336 0.88 4.55 52.14
N LEU A 337 1.91 4.51 51.30
CA LEU A 337 3.06 3.61 51.50
C LEU A 337 3.85 3.98 52.77
N VAL A 338 4.07 5.27 53.05
CA VAL A 338 4.75 5.74 54.27
C VAL A 338 3.92 5.39 55.51
N HIS A 339 2.59 5.47 55.45
CA HIS A 339 1.71 5.05 56.54
C HIS A 339 1.77 3.53 56.80
N ILE A 340 1.84 2.70 55.76
CA ILE A 340 1.96 1.24 55.91
C ILE A 340 3.29 0.85 56.55
N TYR A 341 4.41 1.45 56.14
CA TYR A 341 5.72 1.20 56.74
C TYR A 341 5.82 1.67 58.19
N ARG A 342 5.04 2.66 58.62
CA ARG A 342 5.01 3.14 60.00
C ARG A 342 4.19 2.24 60.95
N PHE A 343 3.30 1.41 60.43
CA PHE A 343 2.52 0.41 61.20
C PHE A 343 3.23 -0.93 61.38
N GLU A 344 4.26 -1.20 60.58
CA GLU A 344 5.06 -2.43 60.70
C GLU A 344 6.24 -2.26 61.69
N GLU A 345 6.54 -1.07 62.18
CA GLU A 345 7.59 -0.81 63.19
C GLU A 345 7.06 -0.60 64.60
N GLN A 346 5.78 -0.79 64.89
CA GLN A 346 5.18 -0.83 66.22
C GLN A 346 4.67 -2.24 66.57
#